data_bfc79df5bd342da5beb651e461315f65
#
_entry.id   bfc79df5bd342da5beb651e461315f65
#
_cell.length_a   1.000
_cell.length_b   1.000
_cell.length_c   1.000
_cell.angle_alpha   90.00
_cell.angle_beta   90.00
_cell.angle_gamma   90.00
#
_symmetry.space_group_name_H-M   'P 1'
#
loop_
_entity.id
_entity.type
_entity.pdbx_description
1 polymer ?
#
loop_
_entity_poly.entity_id
_entity_poly.type
_entity_poly.pdbx_seq_one_letter_code
_entity_poly.pdbx_strand_id
1 'polypeptide(L)'
;MFNSRSRKYRDPLGAVADGTSIHFRITLPRELSCSAAHLIIQREGGQIQVLDLFWCGMNGNSQEWWECHFTPEEPGLYFYHFEVRTHRGSQRLSRGFAGDGIFGGNNQWQLTVYDKNFKTPDWLEGGVMYQIFPDRFYKSQQPKGNIPSGRTFHSDWSQQPVWAPNEQGVITNTDFFGGDLRGIQEKLPYLKELGVTCLYLNPIFESHSNHRYDTADYSKIDPLLGNEEDFRSLCAEAKKRGIRVLVDGVFSHTGSDSVYFNREGRYPTQGA
;
A
#
# COMPACT_ATOMS: atom_id res chain seq x y z
N MET A 1 -20.28 21.72 6.95
CA MET A 1 -19.26 22.72 7.34
C MET A 1 -17.96 22.55 6.57
N PHE A 2 -17.34 21.40 6.60
CA PHE A 2 -16.13 21.06 5.82
C PHE A 2 -16.17 19.58 5.45
N ASN A 3 -15.54 19.20 4.33
CA ASN A 3 -15.35 17.81 3.97
C ASN A 3 -14.04 17.68 3.18
N SER A 4 -13.05 17.04 3.77
CA SER A 4 -11.70 16.87 3.18
C SER A 4 -11.67 16.06 1.89
N ARG A 5 -12.74 15.36 1.54
CA ARG A 5 -12.89 14.53 0.33
C ARG A 5 -13.64 15.23 -0.80
N SER A 6 -13.94 16.52 -0.64
CA SER A 6 -14.69 17.28 -1.63
C SER A 6 -13.91 18.52 -2.08
N ARG A 7 -13.70 18.66 -3.40
CA ARG A 7 -13.07 19.85 -4.01
C ARG A 7 -13.77 21.16 -3.69
N LYS A 8 -15.04 21.08 -3.30
CA LYS A 8 -15.80 22.24 -2.83
C LYS A 8 -15.18 22.90 -1.59
N TYR A 9 -14.46 22.11 -0.77
CA TYR A 9 -13.90 22.54 0.51
C TYR A 9 -12.38 22.54 0.54
N ARG A 10 -11.74 21.69 -0.27
CA ARG A 10 -10.29 21.66 -0.39
C ARG A 10 -9.90 21.31 -1.83
N ASP A 11 -9.15 22.18 -2.47
CA ASP A 11 -8.67 21.95 -3.84
C ASP A 11 -7.20 22.39 -3.96
N PRO A 12 -6.30 21.50 -4.43
CA PRO A 12 -6.52 20.12 -4.89
C PRO A 12 -6.77 19.13 -3.74
N LEU A 13 -7.40 17.99 -4.07
CA LEU A 13 -7.58 16.86 -3.16
C LEU A 13 -6.32 15.97 -3.13
N GLY A 14 -6.23 15.14 -2.07
CA GLY A 14 -5.15 14.17 -1.92
C GLY A 14 -3.85 14.78 -1.44
N ALA A 15 -2.74 14.13 -1.77
CA ALA A 15 -1.40 14.65 -1.55
C ALA A 15 -1.08 15.75 -2.57
N VAL A 16 -0.24 16.70 -2.18
CA VAL A 16 0.18 17.82 -3.04
C VAL A 16 1.69 17.95 -3.03
N ALA A 17 2.26 18.53 -4.09
CA ALA A 17 3.66 18.90 -4.08
C ALA A 17 3.90 20.13 -3.19
N ASP A 18 5.09 20.26 -2.62
CA ASP A 18 5.53 21.52 -2.00
C ASP A 18 5.45 22.67 -3.01
N GLY A 19 5.11 23.86 -2.54
CA GLY A 19 4.86 25.01 -3.40
C GLY A 19 3.48 25.05 -4.07
N THR A 20 2.65 24.00 -3.90
CA THR A 20 1.28 24.00 -4.44
C THR A 20 0.37 24.84 -3.56
N SER A 21 -0.33 25.82 -4.16
CA SER A 21 -1.36 26.57 -3.45
C SER A 21 -2.61 25.72 -3.27
N ILE A 22 -3.05 25.56 -2.04
CA ILE A 22 -4.24 24.79 -1.67
C ILE A 22 -5.33 25.76 -1.24
N HIS A 23 -6.48 25.68 -1.88
CA HIS A 23 -7.67 26.44 -1.49
C HIS A 23 -8.44 25.68 -0.41
N PHE A 24 -8.63 26.29 0.74
CA PHE A 24 -9.47 25.79 1.82
C PHE A 24 -10.73 26.63 1.95
N ARG A 25 -11.87 25.97 2.08
CA ARG A 25 -13.17 26.62 2.30
C ARG A 25 -13.95 25.91 3.39
N ILE A 26 -14.66 26.67 4.20
CA ILE A 26 -15.63 26.14 5.16
C ILE A 26 -16.98 26.84 4.97
N THR A 27 -18.06 26.13 5.28
CA THR A 27 -19.38 26.76 5.42
C THR A 27 -19.79 26.82 6.87
N LEU A 28 -20.30 27.95 7.30
CA LEU A 28 -20.77 28.16 8.66
C LEU A 28 -22.23 28.63 8.63
N PRO A 29 -23.08 28.14 9.53
CA PRO A 29 -24.43 28.68 9.70
C PRO A 29 -24.36 30.17 10.06
N ARG A 30 -25.14 31.00 9.37
CA ARG A 30 -25.16 32.45 9.60
C ARG A 30 -25.62 32.81 11.01
N GLU A 31 -26.46 31.97 11.60
CA GLU A 31 -26.93 32.14 13.00
C GLU A 31 -25.80 32.13 14.03
N LEU A 32 -24.62 31.54 13.69
CA LEU A 32 -23.46 31.55 14.55
C LEU A 32 -22.77 32.94 14.63
N SER A 33 -23.13 33.86 13.74
CA SER A 33 -22.57 35.22 13.69
C SER A 33 -21.01 35.17 13.78
N CYS A 34 -20.40 34.42 12.85
CA CYS A 34 -18.96 34.25 12.83
C CYS A 34 -18.27 35.59 12.58
N SER A 35 -17.36 35.99 13.47
CA SER A 35 -16.59 37.24 13.37
C SER A 35 -15.15 37.02 12.89
N ALA A 36 -14.62 35.80 13.03
CA ALA A 36 -13.29 35.41 12.54
C ALA A 36 -13.24 33.89 12.38
N ALA A 37 -12.47 33.43 11.39
CA ALA A 37 -12.19 32.01 11.19
C ALA A 37 -10.71 31.86 10.81
N HIS A 38 -10.06 30.80 11.33
CA HIS A 38 -8.64 30.53 11.10
C HIS A 38 -8.44 29.08 10.71
N LEU A 39 -7.52 28.85 9.79
CA LEU A 39 -6.90 27.54 9.55
C LEU A 39 -5.68 27.43 10.48
N ILE A 40 -5.69 26.47 11.36
CA ILE A 40 -4.57 26.11 12.21
C ILE A 40 -3.91 24.90 11.59
N ILE A 41 -2.70 25.04 11.11
CA ILE A 41 -1.97 23.99 10.40
C ILE A 41 -0.55 23.86 10.92
N GLN A 42 -0.08 22.62 11.06
CA GLN A 42 1.25 22.32 11.59
C GLN A 42 1.85 21.16 10.79
N ARG A 43 3.08 21.33 10.32
CA ARG A 43 3.91 20.20 9.88
C ARG A 43 4.33 19.38 11.10
N GLU A 44 4.37 18.05 10.97
CA GLU A 44 4.86 17.17 12.02
C GLU A 44 6.27 17.60 12.48
N GLY A 45 6.44 17.86 13.79
CA GLY A 45 7.67 18.39 14.36
C GLY A 45 7.99 19.86 14.05
N GLY A 46 7.13 20.55 13.27
CA GLY A 46 7.31 21.95 12.91
C GLY A 46 6.52 22.93 13.79
N GLN A 47 6.56 24.22 13.43
CA GLN A 47 5.80 25.26 14.10
C GLN A 47 4.34 25.30 13.61
N ILE A 48 3.45 25.74 14.50
CA ILE A 48 2.05 26.00 14.18
C ILE A 48 1.96 27.27 13.33
N GLN A 49 1.25 27.19 12.23
CA GLN A 49 0.88 28.33 11.40
C GLN A 49 -0.61 28.62 11.57
N VAL A 50 -0.96 29.87 11.65
CA VAL A 50 -2.34 30.35 11.75
C VAL A 50 -2.62 31.23 10.55
N LEU A 51 -3.60 30.84 9.73
CA LEU A 51 -4.02 31.60 8.55
C LEU A 51 -5.45 32.06 8.73
N ASP A 52 -5.69 33.34 8.47
CA ASP A 52 -7.02 33.91 8.48
C ASP A 52 -7.84 33.39 7.29
N LEU A 53 -9.08 33.00 7.56
CA LEU A 53 -10.07 32.82 6.51
C LEU A 53 -10.86 34.11 6.33
N PHE A 54 -11.17 34.40 5.08
CA PHE A 54 -11.95 35.58 4.72
C PHE A 54 -13.36 35.18 4.29
N TRP A 55 -14.34 35.95 4.69
CA TRP A 55 -15.69 35.80 4.22
C TRP A 55 -15.78 36.02 2.71
N CYS A 56 -16.34 35.07 1.96
CA CYS A 56 -16.40 35.13 0.50
C CYS A 56 -17.83 34.99 -0.05
N GLY A 57 -18.83 35.21 0.78
CA GLY A 57 -20.23 35.28 0.35
C GLY A 57 -21.15 34.29 1.03
N MET A 58 -22.40 34.30 0.56
CA MET A 58 -23.44 33.43 1.06
C MET A 58 -23.45 32.07 0.33
N ASN A 59 -23.81 31.04 1.05
CA ASN A 59 -24.14 29.71 0.51
C ASN A 59 -25.63 29.43 0.76
N GLY A 60 -26.47 29.82 -0.20
CA GLY A 60 -27.92 29.88 -0.02
C GLY A 60 -28.29 31.00 0.96
N ASN A 61 -29.41 30.80 1.70
CA ASN A 61 -29.96 31.85 2.58
C ASN A 61 -29.49 31.74 4.03
N SER A 62 -28.87 30.62 4.43
CA SER A 62 -28.62 30.31 5.85
C SER A 62 -27.18 30.02 6.19
N GLN A 63 -26.26 29.95 5.21
CA GLN A 63 -24.86 29.64 5.43
C GLN A 63 -23.95 30.67 4.79
N GLU A 64 -22.76 30.78 5.29
CA GLU A 64 -21.71 31.68 4.84
C GLU A 64 -20.48 30.87 4.43
N TRP A 65 -19.79 31.33 3.37
CA TRP A 65 -18.49 30.81 2.95
C TRP A 65 -17.35 31.61 3.55
N TRP A 66 -16.35 30.88 4.06
CA TRP A 66 -15.07 31.42 4.50
C TRP A 66 -13.95 30.63 3.84
N GLU A 67 -12.91 31.30 3.35
CA GLU A 67 -11.84 30.69 2.58
C GLU A 67 -10.47 31.29 2.88
N CYS A 68 -9.43 30.47 2.64
CA CYS A 68 -8.03 30.89 2.61
C CYS A 68 -7.25 30.05 1.61
N HIS A 69 -6.03 30.48 1.34
CA HIS A 69 -5.05 29.70 0.60
C HIS A 69 -3.85 29.39 1.52
N PHE A 70 -3.38 28.17 1.41
CA PHE A 70 -2.17 27.73 2.10
C PHE A 70 -1.20 27.12 1.07
N THR A 71 0.05 27.51 1.14
CA THR A 71 1.12 27.00 0.26
C THR A 71 2.20 26.39 1.15
N PRO A 72 2.31 25.06 1.27
CA PRO A 72 3.37 24.41 2.03
C PRO A 72 4.70 24.60 1.31
N GLU A 73 5.72 25.01 2.05
CA GLU A 73 7.08 25.21 1.52
C GLU A 73 7.96 23.96 1.63
N GLU A 74 7.63 23.03 2.51
CA GLU A 74 8.43 21.84 2.80
C GLU A 74 7.60 20.56 2.70
N PRO A 75 8.17 19.46 2.16
CA PRO A 75 7.54 18.14 2.21
C PRO A 75 7.36 17.65 3.64
N GLY A 76 6.33 16.82 3.86
CA GLY A 76 6.06 16.21 5.15
C GLY A 76 4.58 15.94 5.39
N LEU A 77 4.26 15.50 6.59
CA LEU A 77 2.90 15.36 7.07
C LEU A 77 2.49 16.65 7.77
N TYR A 78 1.35 17.17 7.38
CA TYR A 78 0.72 18.33 8.01
C TYR A 78 -0.59 17.91 8.64
N PHE A 79 -0.88 18.47 9.81
CA PHE A 79 -2.13 18.26 10.51
C PHE A 79 -2.82 19.60 10.68
N TYR A 80 -4.13 19.65 10.43
CA TYR A 80 -4.87 20.90 10.48
C TYR A 80 -6.28 20.75 11.06
N HIS A 81 -6.80 21.85 11.56
CA HIS A 81 -8.16 22.05 11.97
C HIS A 81 -8.54 23.52 11.75
N PHE A 82 -9.79 23.87 11.96
CA PHE A 82 -10.21 25.26 11.91
C PHE A 82 -10.64 25.75 13.30
N GLU A 83 -10.42 27.02 13.55
CA GLU A 83 -10.98 27.73 14.71
C GLU A 83 -11.88 28.85 14.23
N VAL A 84 -13.06 28.95 14.81
CA VAL A 84 -14.03 29.98 14.46
C VAL A 84 -14.47 30.73 15.70
N ARG A 85 -14.50 32.07 15.62
CA ARG A 85 -15.00 32.94 16.66
C ARG A 85 -16.44 33.27 16.36
N THR A 86 -17.37 32.85 17.21
CA THR A 86 -18.81 33.05 17.08
C THR A 86 -19.33 33.86 18.27
N HIS A 87 -20.63 34.22 18.24
CA HIS A 87 -21.28 34.84 19.41
C HIS A 87 -21.27 33.95 20.67
N ARG A 88 -20.99 32.63 20.51
CA ARG A 88 -20.84 31.65 21.60
C ARG A 88 -19.39 31.49 22.07
N GLY A 89 -18.49 32.32 21.58
CA GLY A 89 -17.05 32.22 21.85
C GLY A 89 -16.28 31.48 20.75
N SER A 90 -15.03 31.16 21.02
CA SER A 90 -14.17 30.41 20.08
C SER A 90 -14.54 28.94 20.10
N GLN A 91 -14.73 28.37 18.92
CA GLN A 91 -15.07 26.97 18.72
C GLN A 91 -14.09 26.34 17.73
N ARG A 92 -13.68 25.10 18.01
CA ARG A 92 -12.84 24.30 17.12
C ARG A 92 -13.74 23.48 16.19
N LEU A 93 -13.45 23.54 14.89
CA LEU A 93 -13.99 22.65 13.88
C LEU A 93 -12.97 21.56 13.61
N SER A 94 -13.28 20.34 14.00
CA SER A 94 -12.41 19.17 13.99
C SER A 94 -12.89 18.12 13.00
N ARG A 95 -12.03 17.14 12.70
CA ARG A 95 -12.35 16.04 11.80
C ARG A 95 -13.29 15.03 12.46
N GLY A 96 -14.46 14.85 11.89
CA GLY A 96 -15.36 13.75 12.19
C GLY A 96 -14.92 12.41 11.57
N PHE A 97 -15.67 11.36 11.86
CA PHE A 97 -15.35 10.00 11.44
C PHE A 97 -15.29 9.86 9.90
N ALA A 98 -16.20 10.44 9.19
CA ALA A 98 -16.28 10.40 7.72
C ALA A 98 -15.34 11.41 7.01
N GLY A 99 -14.53 12.15 7.76
CA GLY A 99 -13.70 13.23 7.21
C GLY A 99 -14.44 14.56 7.07
N ASP A 100 -15.68 14.63 7.55
CA ASP A 100 -16.51 15.81 7.67
C ASP A 100 -16.04 16.72 8.83
N GLY A 101 -16.51 17.96 8.84
CA GLY A 101 -16.25 18.91 9.93
C GLY A 101 -17.32 18.86 10.99
N ILE A 102 -16.91 18.69 12.24
CA ILE A 102 -17.77 18.74 13.42
C ILE A 102 -17.23 19.76 14.42
N PHE A 103 -18.10 20.45 15.14
CA PHE A 103 -17.67 21.31 16.23
C PHE A 103 -17.26 20.48 17.46
N GLY A 104 -16.19 20.92 18.10
CA GLY A 104 -15.59 20.20 19.24
C GLY A 104 -14.65 19.07 18.80
N GLY A 105 -14.18 18.28 19.79
CA GLY A 105 -13.21 17.22 19.57
C GLY A 105 -11.79 17.71 19.31
N ASN A 106 -10.85 16.76 19.19
CA ASN A 106 -9.43 17.07 19.02
C ASN A 106 -8.81 16.46 17.74
N ASN A 107 -9.60 15.73 16.94
CA ASN A 107 -9.11 15.10 15.73
C ASN A 107 -8.77 16.15 14.67
N GLN A 108 -7.66 15.95 13.99
CA GLN A 108 -7.20 16.80 12.90
C GLN A 108 -7.34 16.08 11.56
N TRP A 109 -7.45 16.86 10.48
CA TRP A 109 -7.24 16.33 9.14
C TRP A 109 -5.74 16.27 8.85
N GLN A 110 -5.35 15.29 8.06
CA GLN A 110 -3.99 15.15 7.56
C GLN A 110 -3.91 15.69 6.13
N LEU A 111 -2.80 16.33 5.82
CA LEU A 111 -2.39 16.72 4.49
C LEU A 111 -0.97 16.17 4.26
N THR A 112 -0.81 15.36 3.22
CA THR A 112 0.50 14.86 2.79
C THR A 112 1.06 15.81 1.74
N VAL A 113 2.25 16.32 2.00
CA VAL A 113 3.02 17.15 1.06
C VAL A 113 4.25 16.38 0.62
N TYR A 114 4.41 16.16 -0.69
CA TYR A 114 5.58 15.47 -1.25
C TYR A 114 6.51 16.45 -1.96
N ASP A 115 7.79 16.08 -2.08
CA ASP A 115 8.78 16.86 -2.82
C ASP A 115 8.35 16.98 -4.29
N LYS A 116 8.22 18.22 -4.79
CA LYS A 116 7.87 18.50 -6.19
C LYS A 116 8.83 17.88 -7.21
N ASN A 117 10.05 17.58 -6.79
CA ASN A 117 11.04 16.90 -7.62
C ASN A 117 10.96 15.38 -7.53
N PHE A 118 10.11 14.82 -6.63
CA PHE A 118 9.91 13.39 -6.52
C PHE A 118 9.26 12.85 -7.79
N LYS A 119 9.90 11.85 -8.38
CA LYS A 119 9.43 11.19 -9.59
C LYS A 119 9.23 9.71 -9.34
N THR A 120 8.11 9.20 -9.74
CA THR A 120 7.86 7.77 -9.87
C THR A 120 8.37 7.27 -11.23
N PRO A 121 8.67 5.96 -11.35
CA PRO A 121 9.10 5.40 -12.64
C PRO A 121 8.00 5.47 -13.70
N ASP A 122 8.26 6.17 -14.81
CA ASP A 122 7.32 6.37 -15.91
C ASP A 122 6.83 5.06 -16.56
N TRP A 123 7.63 3.97 -16.46
CA TRP A 123 7.31 2.68 -17.06
C TRP A 123 6.09 1.99 -16.43
N LEU A 124 5.64 2.43 -15.24
CA LEU A 124 4.45 1.88 -14.58
C LEU A 124 3.18 2.68 -14.89
N GLU A 125 3.33 3.94 -15.33
CA GLU A 125 2.19 4.79 -15.66
C GLU A 125 1.39 4.22 -16.84
N GLY A 126 0.09 3.99 -16.61
CA GLY A 126 -0.80 3.37 -17.61
C GLY A 126 -0.50 1.91 -17.90
N GLY A 127 0.41 1.28 -17.14
CA GLY A 127 0.77 -0.12 -17.26
C GLY A 127 -0.21 -1.07 -16.58
N VAL A 128 -0.06 -2.36 -16.86
CA VAL A 128 -0.80 -3.44 -16.23
C VAL A 128 0.13 -4.26 -15.37
N MET A 129 -0.11 -4.27 -14.05
CA MET A 129 0.58 -5.15 -13.11
C MET A 129 -0.22 -6.45 -12.95
N TYR A 130 0.43 -7.58 -13.17
CA TYR A 130 -0.17 -8.91 -13.03
C TYR A 130 0.49 -9.64 -11.86
N GLN A 131 -0.29 -9.95 -10.83
CA GLN A 131 0.20 -10.72 -9.68
C GLN A 131 0.18 -12.21 -9.98
N ILE A 132 1.27 -12.88 -9.62
CA ILE A 132 1.42 -14.32 -9.79
C ILE A 132 1.70 -14.97 -8.44
N PHE A 133 0.91 -16.00 -8.11
CA PHE A 133 1.21 -16.99 -7.09
C PHE A 133 1.98 -18.13 -7.79
N PRO A 134 3.33 -18.21 -7.67
CA PRO A 134 4.15 -19.05 -8.55
C PRO A 134 3.76 -20.53 -8.57
N ASP A 135 3.49 -21.10 -7.41
CA ASP A 135 3.07 -22.51 -7.30
C ASP A 135 1.77 -22.82 -8.05
N ARG A 136 0.90 -21.82 -8.26
CA ARG A 136 -0.45 -21.94 -8.79
C ARG A 136 -0.62 -21.35 -10.20
N PHE A 137 0.47 -21.02 -10.90
CA PHE A 137 0.38 -20.35 -12.20
C PHE A 137 0.62 -21.30 -13.38
N TYR A 138 1.82 -21.85 -13.49
CA TYR A 138 2.16 -22.79 -14.56
C TYR A 138 3.38 -23.61 -14.20
N LYS A 139 3.31 -24.92 -14.43
CA LYS A 139 4.37 -25.89 -14.18
C LYS A 139 5.16 -26.15 -15.47
N SER A 140 6.47 -25.92 -15.43
CA SER A 140 7.34 -26.29 -16.53
C SER A 140 7.51 -27.81 -16.63
N GLN A 141 8.10 -28.27 -17.75
CA GLN A 141 8.43 -29.68 -17.93
C GLN A 141 9.73 -30.10 -17.20
N GLN A 142 10.37 -29.19 -16.49
CA GLN A 142 11.59 -29.48 -15.74
C GLN A 142 11.29 -30.40 -14.55
N PRO A 143 12.17 -31.39 -14.31
CA PRO A 143 12.04 -32.22 -13.11
C PRO A 143 12.17 -31.37 -11.86
N LYS A 144 11.26 -31.59 -10.91
CA LYS A 144 11.44 -31.03 -9.57
C LYS A 144 12.53 -31.80 -8.84
N GLY A 145 13.37 -31.07 -8.10
CA GLY A 145 14.36 -31.67 -7.21
C GLY A 145 13.71 -32.51 -6.10
N ASN A 146 14.48 -32.96 -5.14
CA ASN A 146 13.97 -33.70 -4.00
C ASN A 146 12.87 -32.90 -3.28
N ILE A 147 11.69 -33.53 -3.16
CA ILE A 147 10.56 -32.94 -2.43
C ILE A 147 10.81 -33.11 -0.94
N PRO A 148 10.88 -32.03 -0.16
CA PRO A 148 11.05 -32.15 1.28
C PRO A 148 9.90 -32.97 1.92
N SER A 149 10.21 -33.69 2.98
CA SER A 149 9.20 -34.44 3.73
C SER A 149 8.08 -33.55 4.27
N GLY A 150 6.87 -34.09 4.38
CA GLY A 150 5.70 -33.36 4.88
C GLY A 150 5.03 -32.45 3.85
N ARG A 151 5.43 -32.49 2.57
CA ARG A 151 4.80 -31.77 1.46
C ARG A 151 4.06 -32.73 0.55
N THR A 152 2.87 -32.32 0.11
CA THR A 152 2.01 -33.08 -0.81
C THR A 152 1.96 -32.38 -2.16
N PHE A 153 2.20 -33.13 -3.26
CA PHE A 153 2.05 -32.59 -4.60
C PHE A 153 0.77 -33.10 -5.23
N HIS A 154 -0.02 -32.17 -5.77
CA HIS A 154 -1.16 -32.49 -6.60
C HIS A 154 -0.67 -32.99 -7.96
N SER A 155 -1.19 -34.13 -8.38
CA SER A 155 -0.90 -34.73 -9.71
C SER A 155 -1.68 -34.08 -10.84
N ASP A 156 -2.80 -33.47 -10.51
CA ASP A 156 -3.72 -32.84 -11.45
C ASP A 156 -4.07 -31.40 -10.99
N TRP A 157 -3.99 -30.46 -11.91
CA TRP A 157 -4.33 -29.07 -11.71
C TRP A 157 -5.82 -28.79 -11.46
N SER A 158 -6.70 -29.74 -11.77
CA SER A 158 -8.13 -29.64 -11.46
C SER A 158 -8.49 -30.04 -10.03
N GLN A 159 -7.54 -30.59 -9.26
CA GLN A 159 -7.75 -30.96 -7.85
C GLN A 159 -7.97 -29.72 -6.98
N GLN A 160 -8.76 -29.91 -5.93
CA GLN A 160 -8.99 -28.86 -4.94
C GLN A 160 -7.76 -28.67 -4.05
N PRO A 161 -7.35 -27.43 -3.77
CA PRO A 161 -6.33 -27.17 -2.77
C PRO A 161 -6.76 -27.64 -1.38
N VAL A 162 -5.82 -28.03 -0.55
CA VAL A 162 -6.08 -28.34 0.86
C VAL A 162 -6.19 -27.02 1.64
N TRP A 163 -7.42 -26.59 1.89
CA TRP A 163 -7.73 -25.35 2.58
C TRP A 163 -8.33 -25.55 3.97
N ALA A 164 -8.84 -26.75 4.25
CA ALA A 164 -9.45 -27.07 5.54
C ALA A 164 -8.38 -27.40 6.61
N PRO A 165 -8.65 -27.10 7.88
CA PRO A 165 -7.79 -27.56 8.97
C PRO A 165 -7.69 -29.08 9.02
N ASN A 166 -6.54 -29.58 9.43
CA ASN A 166 -6.32 -30.99 9.71
C ASN A 166 -7.05 -31.43 11.01
N GLU A 167 -6.89 -32.70 11.43
CA GLU A 167 -7.50 -33.24 12.66
C GLU A 167 -7.09 -32.49 13.94
N GLN A 168 -5.97 -31.80 13.92
CA GLN A 168 -5.47 -30.97 15.02
C GLN A 168 -5.94 -29.50 14.93
N GLY A 169 -6.80 -29.16 13.95
CA GLY A 169 -7.31 -27.80 13.74
C GLY A 169 -6.30 -26.86 13.07
N VAL A 170 -5.23 -27.37 12.45
CA VAL A 170 -4.15 -26.59 11.84
C VAL A 170 -4.28 -26.60 10.32
N ILE A 171 -4.19 -25.41 9.70
CA ILE A 171 -4.03 -25.26 8.26
C ILE A 171 -2.54 -25.30 7.95
N THR A 172 -2.08 -26.34 7.25
CA THR A 172 -0.65 -26.61 7.06
C THR A 172 -0.04 -25.84 5.88
N ASN A 173 -0.82 -25.51 4.86
CA ASN A 173 -0.37 -24.88 3.61
C ASN A 173 0.81 -25.63 2.95
N THR A 174 0.83 -26.96 3.02
CA THR A 174 1.92 -27.82 2.55
C THR A 174 1.52 -28.63 1.30
N ASP A 175 0.45 -28.25 0.64
CA ASP A 175 0.02 -28.81 -0.64
C ASP A 175 0.52 -27.94 -1.80
N PHE A 176 1.09 -28.54 -2.82
CA PHE A 176 1.72 -27.87 -3.95
C PHE A 176 1.17 -28.38 -5.28
N PHE A 177 1.03 -27.49 -6.27
CA PHE A 177 0.72 -27.82 -7.65
C PHE A 177 1.97 -27.85 -8.53
N GLY A 178 3.06 -27.26 -8.04
CA GLY A 178 4.37 -27.35 -8.67
C GLY A 178 4.60 -26.34 -9.80
N GLY A 179 3.85 -25.23 -9.85
CA GLY A 179 4.22 -24.10 -10.67
C GLY A 179 5.59 -23.58 -10.30
N ASP A 180 6.32 -22.97 -11.25
CA ASP A 180 7.71 -22.60 -11.08
C ASP A 180 8.14 -21.40 -11.94
N LEU A 181 9.36 -20.89 -11.70
CA LEU A 181 9.92 -19.72 -12.40
C LEU A 181 10.05 -19.95 -13.90
N ARG A 182 10.42 -21.17 -14.34
CA ARG A 182 10.50 -21.51 -15.76
C ARG A 182 9.13 -21.56 -16.40
N GLY A 183 8.13 -22.07 -15.68
CA GLY A 183 6.73 -22.03 -16.14
C GLY A 183 6.21 -20.61 -16.33
N ILE A 184 6.57 -19.70 -15.43
CA ILE A 184 6.28 -18.27 -15.61
C ILE A 184 6.97 -17.74 -16.87
N GLN A 185 8.23 -18.10 -17.08
CA GLN A 185 9.00 -17.70 -18.27
C GLN A 185 8.36 -18.22 -19.57
N GLU A 186 7.90 -19.46 -19.60
CA GLU A 186 7.20 -20.05 -20.76
C GLU A 186 5.92 -19.29 -21.09
N LYS A 187 5.26 -18.68 -20.09
CA LYS A 187 4.02 -17.90 -20.24
C LYS A 187 4.24 -16.40 -20.51
N LEU A 188 5.47 -15.92 -20.60
CA LEU A 188 5.75 -14.53 -20.95
C LEU A 188 5.13 -14.05 -22.27
N PRO A 189 5.08 -14.86 -23.37
CA PRO A 189 4.39 -14.45 -24.58
C PRO A 189 2.88 -14.18 -24.35
N TYR A 190 2.21 -15.05 -23.64
CA TYR A 190 0.80 -14.88 -23.23
C TYR A 190 0.59 -13.62 -22.39
N LEU A 191 1.45 -13.41 -21.38
CA LEU A 191 1.38 -12.23 -20.52
C LEU A 191 1.62 -10.92 -21.30
N LYS A 192 2.51 -10.96 -22.30
CA LYS A 192 2.75 -9.83 -23.20
C LYS A 192 1.54 -9.54 -24.08
N GLU A 193 0.90 -10.56 -24.64
CA GLU A 193 -0.32 -10.44 -25.45
C GLU A 193 -1.47 -9.86 -24.61
N LEU A 194 -1.56 -10.24 -23.34
CA LEU A 194 -2.53 -9.69 -22.38
C LEU A 194 -2.26 -8.22 -22.02
N GLY A 195 -1.14 -7.64 -22.46
CA GLY A 195 -0.78 -6.25 -22.19
C GLY A 195 -0.06 -6.02 -20.86
N VAL A 196 0.43 -7.08 -20.21
CA VAL A 196 1.15 -6.97 -18.93
C VAL A 196 2.49 -6.24 -19.13
N THR A 197 2.75 -5.25 -18.29
CA THR A 197 4.00 -4.48 -18.27
C THR A 197 4.83 -4.73 -17.02
N CYS A 198 4.21 -5.28 -15.97
CA CYS A 198 4.87 -5.62 -14.71
C CYS A 198 4.30 -6.92 -14.13
N LEU A 199 5.18 -7.84 -13.75
CA LEU A 199 4.85 -9.00 -12.94
C LEU A 199 5.14 -8.71 -11.48
N TYR A 200 4.17 -8.94 -10.61
CA TYR A 200 4.35 -8.98 -9.17
C TYR A 200 4.33 -10.45 -8.73
N LEU A 201 5.47 -10.97 -8.29
CA LEU A 201 5.57 -12.35 -7.82
C LEU A 201 5.33 -12.40 -6.32
N ASN A 202 4.36 -13.21 -5.87
CA ASN A 202 4.29 -13.60 -4.46
C ASN A 202 5.64 -14.19 -4.03
N PRO A 203 5.93 -14.28 -2.72
CA PRO A 203 7.27 -14.65 -2.26
C PRO A 203 7.86 -15.87 -2.97
N ILE A 204 9.14 -15.76 -3.36
CA ILE A 204 9.88 -16.81 -4.09
C ILE A 204 11.01 -17.42 -3.27
N PHE A 205 11.26 -16.90 -2.07
CA PHE A 205 12.36 -17.36 -1.22
C PHE A 205 12.03 -18.69 -0.55
N GLU A 206 13.07 -19.40 -0.11
CA GLU A 206 12.93 -20.69 0.57
C GLU A 206 11.96 -20.57 1.75
N SER A 207 10.99 -21.50 1.83
CA SER A 207 9.95 -21.50 2.84
C SER A 207 9.36 -22.90 2.99
N HIS A 208 8.66 -23.16 4.10
CA HIS A 208 7.97 -24.41 4.35
C HIS A 208 6.61 -24.47 3.65
N SER A 209 5.87 -23.37 3.62
CA SER A 209 4.53 -23.29 3.05
C SER A 209 4.51 -23.05 1.54
N ASN A 210 3.37 -23.37 0.92
CA ASN A 210 3.15 -23.12 -0.50
C ASN A 210 3.09 -21.63 -0.86
N HIS A 211 2.66 -20.77 0.07
CA HIS A 211 2.53 -19.31 -0.14
C HIS A 211 3.84 -18.55 0.13
N ARG A 212 4.77 -19.12 0.86
CA ARG A 212 6.13 -18.60 1.15
C ARG A 212 6.18 -17.30 1.96
N TYR A 213 5.08 -16.91 2.59
CA TYR A 213 5.07 -15.77 3.50
C TYR A 213 5.77 -16.06 4.84
N ASP A 214 6.03 -17.32 5.16
CA ASP A 214 6.84 -17.82 6.28
C ASP A 214 8.28 -18.08 5.83
N THR A 215 8.95 -17.07 5.26
CA THR A 215 10.29 -17.19 4.68
C THR A 215 11.29 -17.84 5.65
N ALA A 216 11.94 -18.89 5.17
CA ALA A 216 12.97 -19.62 5.92
C ALA A 216 14.39 -19.08 5.66
N ASP A 217 14.70 -18.67 4.42
CA ASP A 217 15.98 -18.07 4.08
C ASP A 217 15.79 -17.06 2.94
N TYR A 218 16.01 -15.77 3.25
CA TYR A 218 15.91 -14.68 2.25
C TYR A 218 17.04 -14.67 1.23
N SER A 219 18.10 -15.39 1.46
CA SER A 219 19.25 -15.48 0.53
C SER A 219 19.09 -16.55 -0.54
N LYS A 220 18.02 -17.37 -0.45
CA LYS A 220 17.82 -18.51 -1.35
C LYS A 220 16.45 -18.48 -1.98
N ILE A 221 16.40 -18.79 -3.28
CA ILE A 221 15.13 -19.10 -3.96
C ILE A 221 14.67 -20.50 -3.51
N ASP A 222 13.37 -20.66 -3.31
CA ASP A 222 12.77 -21.95 -2.98
C ASP A 222 13.08 -22.99 -4.06
N PRO A 223 13.73 -24.12 -3.72
CA PRO A 223 14.09 -25.16 -4.69
C PRO A 223 12.91 -25.73 -5.48
N LEU A 224 11.68 -25.62 -4.94
CA LEU A 224 10.47 -26.05 -5.64
C LEU A 224 10.06 -25.09 -6.76
N LEU A 225 10.52 -23.85 -6.72
CA LEU A 225 10.30 -22.85 -7.77
C LEU A 225 11.44 -22.81 -8.79
N GLY A 226 12.62 -23.28 -8.43
CA GLY A 226 13.82 -23.21 -9.25
C GLY A 226 15.03 -22.75 -8.47
N ASN A 227 15.91 -22.02 -9.13
CA ASN A 227 17.15 -21.51 -8.58
C ASN A 227 17.42 -20.08 -9.05
N GLU A 228 18.56 -19.52 -8.66
CA GLU A 228 18.95 -18.15 -9.03
C GLU A 228 19.12 -17.99 -10.56
N GLU A 229 19.63 -19.00 -11.26
CA GLU A 229 19.77 -18.96 -12.72
C GLU A 229 18.42 -18.92 -13.42
N ASP A 230 17.44 -19.69 -12.94
CA ASP A 230 16.06 -19.66 -13.45
C ASP A 230 15.44 -18.27 -13.26
N PHE A 231 15.68 -17.63 -12.11
CA PHE A 231 15.18 -16.29 -11.85
C PHE A 231 15.88 -15.23 -12.73
N ARG A 232 17.20 -15.33 -12.89
CA ARG A 232 17.96 -14.45 -13.80
C ARG A 232 17.44 -14.57 -15.23
N SER A 233 17.21 -15.79 -15.69
CA SER A 233 16.66 -16.08 -17.02
C SER A 233 15.27 -15.48 -17.20
N LEU A 234 14.37 -15.69 -16.22
CA LEU A 234 13.04 -15.08 -16.23
C LEU A 234 13.11 -13.55 -16.34
N CYS A 235 13.95 -12.92 -15.53
CA CYS A 235 14.12 -11.46 -15.56
C CYS A 235 14.64 -10.97 -16.92
N ALA A 236 15.61 -11.67 -17.49
CA ALA A 236 16.19 -11.32 -18.79
C ALA A 236 15.16 -11.45 -19.92
N GLU A 237 14.38 -12.55 -19.94
CA GLU A 237 13.35 -12.80 -20.95
C GLU A 237 12.14 -11.85 -20.80
N ALA A 238 11.75 -11.52 -19.57
CA ALA A 238 10.73 -10.52 -19.29
C ALA A 238 11.16 -9.13 -19.81
N LYS A 239 12.42 -8.75 -19.52
CA LYS A 239 12.99 -7.47 -19.98
C LYS A 239 12.97 -7.32 -21.50
N LYS A 240 13.31 -8.38 -22.26
CA LYS A 240 13.23 -8.38 -23.74
C LYS A 240 11.83 -8.10 -24.27
N ARG A 241 10.80 -8.40 -23.48
CA ARG A 241 9.37 -8.19 -23.80
C ARG A 241 8.81 -6.90 -23.24
N GLY A 242 9.65 -6.08 -22.59
CA GLY A 242 9.22 -4.85 -21.93
C GLY A 242 8.42 -5.09 -20.65
N ILE A 243 8.56 -6.27 -20.02
CA ILE A 243 7.92 -6.64 -18.76
C ILE A 243 8.92 -6.50 -17.63
N ARG A 244 8.56 -5.77 -16.56
CA ARG A 244 9.34 -5.67 -15.33
C ARG A 244 8.92 -6.76 -14.35
N VAL A 245 9.83 -7.12 -13.44
CA VAL A 245 9.54 -8.11 -12.39
C VAL A 245 9.73 -7.44 -11.03
N LEU A 246 8.71 -7.51 -10.20
CA LEU A 246 8.72 -7.16 -8.78
C LEU A 246 8.61 -8.44 -7.96
N VAL A 247 9.37 -8.52 -6.89
CA VAL A 247 9.40 -9.65 -5.96
C VAL A 247 8.86 -9.19 -4.62
N ASP A 248 8.00 -10.00 -4.02
CA ASP A 248 7.49 -9.76 -2.67
C ASP A 248 8.60 -9.95 -1.63
N GLY A 249 8.85 -8.91 -0.85
CA GLY A 249 9.82 -8.92 0.25
C GLY A 249 9.11 -8.91 1.61
N VAL A 250 8.94 -10.08 2.23
CA VAL A 250 8.24 -10.24 3.51
C VAL A 250 9.17 -9.88 4.67
N PHE A 251 9.65 -8.64 4.76
CA PHE A 251 10.67 -8.24 5.73
C PHE A 251 10.14 -7.97 7.15
N SER A 252 8.83 -8.06 7.38
CA SER A 252 8.22 -7.83 8.69
C SER A 252 8.37 -9.02 9.65
N HIS A 253 8.59 -10.22 9.16
CA HIS A 253 8.72 -11.45 9.94
C HIS A 253 9.41 -12.57 9.14
N THR A 254 9.73 -13.68 9.81
CA THR A 254 10.26 -14.92 9.21
C THR A 254 9.44 -16.12 9.67
N GLY A 255 9.61 -17.25 9.01
CA GLY A 255 9.13 -18.52 9.53
C GLY A 255 9.79 -18.87 10.89
N SER A 256 9.05 -19.53 11.77
CA SER A 256 9.61 -20.02 13.05
C SER A 256 10.71 -21.05 12.83
N ASP A 257 10.71 -21.73 11.72
CA ASP A 257 11.70 -22.71 11.28
C ASP A 257 12.80 -22.12 10.36
N SER A 258 12.88 -20.80 10.24
CA SER A 258 13.86 -20.09 9.41
C SER A 258 15.29 -20.27 9.95
N VAL A 259 16.29 -20.00 9.10
CA VAL A 259 17.71 -19.93 9.52
C VAL A 259 17.95 -18.86 10.57
N TYR A 260 17.06 -17.86 10.65
CA TYR A 260 17.16 -16.74 11.60
C TYR A 260 16.62 -17.09 12.98
N PHE A 261 15.54 -17.86 13.07
CA PHE A 261 14.86 -18.21 14.31
C PHE A 261 15.15 -19.65 14.76
N ASN A 262 15.21 -20.58 13.81
CA ASN A 262 15.56 -22.00 13.96
C ASN A 262 14.88 -22.73 15.16
N ARG A 263 13.60 -22.41 15.39
CA ARG A 263 12.82 -23.02 16.48
C ARG A 263 12.82 -24.55 16.46
N GLU A 264 12.77 -25.12 15.26
CA GLU A 264 12.68 -26.57 15.03
C GLU A 264 14.06 -27.26 14.99
N GLY A 265 15.16 -26.53 15.17
CA GLY A 265 16.50 -27.08 15.12
C GLY A 265 16.91 -27.67 13.77
N ARG A 266 16.36 -27.18 12.67
CA ARG A 266 16.64 -27.68 11.29
C ARG A 266 17.99 -27.29 10.77
N TYR A 267 18.57 -26.23 11.30
CA TYR A 267 19.84 -25.68 10.85
C TYR A 267 20.93 -25.87 11.90
N PRO A 268 22.20 -25.98 11.52
CA PRO A 268 23.32 -26.18 12.45
C PRO A 268 23.63 -24.94 13.28
N THR A 269 23.05 -23.78 12.95
CA THR A 269 23.25 -22.52 13.66
C THR A 269 22.20 -22.34 14.76
N GLN A 270 22.60 -21.69 15.85
CA GLN A 270 21.66 -21.24 16.85
C GLN A 270 20.81 -20.10 16.25
N GLY A 271 19.49 -20.20 16.35
CA GLY A 271 18.58 -19.10 15.99
C GLY A 271 18.49 -18.04 17.09
N ALA A 272 17.67 -17.02 16.84
CA ALA A 272 17.37 -15.94 17.80
C ALA A 272 16.54 -16.43 19.00
#